data_3ce36729a7166b6e69ac31fd9e3363f7
#
_entry.id   3ce36729a7166b6e69ac31fd9e3363f7
#
_cell.length_a   1.000
_cell.length_b   1.000
_cell.length_c   1.000
_cell.angle_alpha   90.00
_cell.angle_beta   90.00
_cell.angle_gamma   90.00
#
_symmetry.space_group_name_H-M   'P 1'
#
loop_
_entity.id
_entity.type
_entity.pdbx_description
1 polymer ?
#
loop_
_entity_poly.entity_id
_entity_poly.type
_entity_poly.pdbx_seq_one_letter_code
_entity_poly.pdbx_strand_id
1 'polypeptide(L)'
;MADDAVVTGLHCRYASTGKLTTKSDVYSYGVVLLELLTGRRSVDKRRRGREQNLVDWARPYLRRADDRLHRVMDPGMESQYSTRAARGAAAVAHSCLQSVPKARPRMRDVVDALEPLLALDNDMPTFRLLNLFSQI
;
A
#
# COMPACT_ATOMS: atom_id res chain seq x y z
N MET A 1 7.52 9.79 -17.74
CA MET A 1 6.37 10.35 -16.98
C MET A 1 5.71 9.37 -16.00
N ALA A 2 6.00 8.10 -16.05
CA ALA A 2 5.60 7.13 -15.01
C ALA A 2 6.43 7.26 -13.72
N ASP A 3 7.53 7.96 -13.77
CA ASP A 3 8.49 8.08 -12.67
C ASP A 3 8.10 9.08 -11.58
N ASP A 4 7.16 9.97 -11.87
CA ASP A 4 6.83 11.07 -10.97
C ASP A 4 6.13 10.63 -9.68
N ALA A 5 5.40 9.52 -9.68
CA ALA A 5 4.62 9.11 -8.53
C ALA A 5 5.48 8.43 -7.44
N VAL A 6 6.37 7.55 -7.85
CA VAL A 6 7.32 6.88 -6.94
C VAL A 6 8.35 7.91 -6.46
N VAL A 7 8.81 8.76 -7.37
CA VAL A 7 9.71 9.87 -7.07
C VAL A 7 9.08 10.86 -6.10
N THR A 8 7.77 11.11 -6.18
CA THR A 8 7.11 12.08 -5.30
C THR A 8 7.07 11.63 -3.85
N GLY A 9 6.82 10.35 -3.58
CA GLY A 9 6.86 9.82 -2.21
C GLY A 9 8.25 9.87 -1.59
N LEU A 10 9.27 9.47 -2.35
CA LEU A 10 10.68 9.55 -1.98
C LEU A 10 11.13 11.00 -1.84
N HIS A 11 10.76 11.85 -2.79
CA HIS A 11 11.13 13.25 -2.82
C HIS A 11 10.54 14.04 -1.64
N CYS A 12 9.29 13.81 -1.31
CA CYS A 12 8.64 14.44 -0.16
C CYS A 12 9.37 14.11 1.15
N ARG A 13 9.85 12.87 1.29
CA ARG A 13 10.61 12.43 2.46
C ARG A 13 12.03 12.97 2.49
N TYR A 14 12.70 12.96 1.36
CA TYR A 14 14.04 13.55 1.23
C TYR A 14 13.99 15.05 1.53
N ALA A 15 13.00 15.76 1.00
CA ALA A 15 12.81 17.19 1.26
C ALA A 15 12.54 17.49 2.74
N SER A 16 11.84 16.61 3.47
CA SER A 16 11.50 16.82 4.88
C SER A 16 12.62 16.44 5.85
N THR A 17 13.43 15.43 5.52
CA THR A 17 14.48 14.90 6.42
C THR A 17 15.90 15.11 5.94
N GLY A 18 16.10 15.40 4.65
CA GLY A 18 17.42 15.49 4.02
C GLY A 18 18.20 14.17 3.99
N LYS A 19 17.58 13.05 4.38
CA LYS A 19 18.23 11.73 4.46
C LYS A 19 17.32 10.63 3.95
N LEU A 20 17.84 9.81 3.02
CA LEU A 20 17.26 8.53 2.67
C LEU A 20 17.73 7.48 3.68
N THR A 21 16.80 6.81 4.33
CA THR A 21 17.05 5.75 5.31
C THR A 21 16.33 4.47 4.93
N THR A 22 16.68 3.35 5.58
CA THR A 22 15.95 2.09 5.41
C THR A 22 14.46 2.24 5.74
N LYS A 23 14.13 3.12 6.69
CA LYS A 23 12.74 3.43 7.04
C LYS A 23 12.04 4.29 5.98
N SER A 24 12.77 5.05 5.18
CA SER A 24 12.24 5.74 3.99
C SER A 24 11.86 4.74 2.90
N ASP A 25 12.66 3.71 2.70
CA ASP A 25 12.36 2.62 1.75
C ASP A 25 11.11 1.86 2.17
N VAL A 26 10.94 1.59 3.45
CA VAL A 26 9.73 0.94 3.99
C VAL A 26 8.49 1.80 3.71
N TYR A 27 8.57 3.10 3.90
CA TYR A 27 7.48 4.01 3.56
C TYR A 27 7.14 3.98 2.07
N SER A 28 8.16 4.06 1.22
CA SER A 28 7.98 4.00 -0.24
C SER A 28 7.36 2.69 -0.68
N TYR A 29 7.76 1.58 -0.06
CA TYR A 29 7.12 0.29 -0.28
C TYR A 29 5.63 0.31 0.10
N GLY A 30 5.29 0.91 1.23
CA GLY A 30 3.90 1.08 1.66
C GLY A 30 3.06 1.85 0.64
N VAL A 31 3.63 2.89 0.02
CA VAL A 31 2.97 3.64 -1.06
C VAL A 31 2.72 2.75 -2.28
N VAL A 32 3.73 2.00 -2.72
CA VAL A 32 3.59 1.06 -3.85
C VAL A 32 2.54 -0.01 -3.56
N LEU A 33 2.56 -0.59 -2.37
CA LEU A 33 1.57 -1.58 -1.96
C LEU A 33 0.14 -0.99 -2.01
N LEU A 34 -0.01 0.24 -1.56
CA LEU A 34 -1.30 0.94 -1.59
C LEU A 34 -1.76 1.23 -3.02
N GLU A 35 -0.85 1.62 -3.91
CA GLU A 35 -1.15 1.78 -5.33
C GLU A 35 -1.65 0.48 -5.96
N LEU A 36 -1.02 -0.65 -5.62
CA LEU A 36 -1.43 -1.97 -6.10
C LEU A 36 -2.81 -2.39 -5.59
N LEU A 37 -3.10 -2.14 -4.32
CA LEU A 37 -4.39 -2.48 -3.71
C LEU A 37 -5.55 -1.64 -4.27
N THR A 38 -5.29 -0.38 -4.55
CA THR A 38 -6.34 0.58 -4.94
C THR A 38 -6.46 0.78 -6.45
N GLY A 39 -5.44 0.42 -7.21
CA GLY A 39 -5.35 0.73 -8.63
C GLY A 39 -5.18 2.22 -8.92
N ARG A 40 -4.84 3.02 -7.90
CA ARG A 40 -4.68 4.47 -8.01
C ARG A 40 -3.23 4.88 -7.93
N ARG A 41 -2.89 6.02 -8.54
CA ARG A 41 -1.58 6.66 -8.40
C ARG A 41 -1.45 7.34 -7.04
N SER A 42 -0.24 7.40 -6.52
CA SER A 42 0.07 8.07 -5.24
C SER A 42 -0.30 9.55 -5.24
N VAL A 43 -0.16 10.21 -6.38
CA VAL A 43 -0.60 11.59 -6.61
C VAL A 43 -1.40 11.65 -7.92
N ASP A 44 -2.62 12.16 -7.85
CA ASP A 44 -3.47 12.40 -9.02
C ASP A 44 -4.11 13.78 -8.94
N LYS A 45 -3.53 14.72 -9.67
CA LYS A 45 -3.99 16.12 -9.70
C LYS A 45 -5.36 16.31 -10.36
N ARG A 46 -5.87 15.30 -11.07
CA ARG A 46 -7.22 15.34 -11.67
C ARG A 46 -8.32 15.15 -10.63
N ARG A 47 -7.96 14.64 -9.45
CA ARG A 47 -8.89 14.45 -8.34
C ARG A 47 -8.96 15.70 -7.48
N ARG A 48 -9.99 15.77 -6.62
CA ARG A 48 -10.23 16.93 -5.76
C ARG A 48 -9.92 16.64 -4.29
N GLY A 49 -9.41 17.67 -3.59
CA GLY A 49 -9.19 17.62 -2.16
C GLY A 49 -8.23 16.50 -1.75
N ARG A 50 -8.59 15.76 -0.71
CA ARG A 50 -7.78 14.66 -0.18
C ARG A 50 -7.56 13.51 -1.16
N GLU A 51 -8.43 13.37 -2.14
CA GLU A 51 -8.30 12.31 -3.15
C GLU A 51 -7.10 12.50 -4.08
N GLN A 52 -6.51 13.69 -4.10
CA GLN A 52 -5.28 13.94 -4.87
C GLN A 52 -4.09 13.18 -4.31
N ASN A 53 -4.06 12.94 -2.99
CA ASN A 53 -3.01 12.20 -2.31
C ASN A 53 -3.57 10.86 -1.84
N LEU A 54 -3.07 9.77 -2.41
CA LEU A 54 -3.56 8.43 -2.14
C LEU A 54 -3.44 8.05 -0.66
N VAL A 55 -2.32 8.36 -0.02
CA VAL A 55 -2.07 8.02 1.38
C VAL A 55 -3.08 8.72 2.30
N ASP A 56 -3.30 10.01 2.09
CA ASP A 56 -4.24 10.79 2.90
C ASP A 56 -5.67 10.31 2.71
N TRP A 57 -6.05 9.99 1.48
CA TRP A 57 -7.38 9.49 1.17
C TRP A 57 -7.64 8.10 1.73
N ALA A 58 -6.68 7.18 1.59
CA ALA A 58 -6.86 5.78 1.98
C ALA A 58 -6.67 5.52 3.48
N ARG A 59 -5.84 6.32 4.15
CA ARG A 59 -5.42 6.10 5.54
C ARG A 59 -6.58 5.79 6.52
N PRO A 60 -7.73 6.47 6.49
CA PRO A 60 -8.84 6.15 7.40
C PRO A 60 -9.39 4.73 7.22
N TYR A 61 -9.31 4.18 6.02
CA TYR A 61 -9.80 2.84 5.67
C TYR A 61 -8.81 1.74 5.98
N LEU A 62 -7.52 2.07 6.07
CA LEU A 62 -6.46 1.11 6.40
C LEU A 62 -6.34 0.87 7.89
N ARG A 63 -6.71 1.84 8.71
CA ARG A 63 -6.43 1.90 10.15
C ARG A 63 -7.10 0.79 10.96
N ARG A 64 -8.21 0.29 10.48
CA ARG A 64 -8.88 -0.89 11.01
C ARG A 64 -9.17 -1.79 9.83
N ALA A 65 -9.03 -3.08 10.02
CA ALA A 65 -9.54 -4.06 9.07
C ALA A 65 -11.08 -3.95 9.03
N ASP A 66 -11.54 -2.80 8.60
CA ASP A 66 -12.91 -2.35 8.63
C ASP A 66 -13.66 -2.89 7.42
N ASP A 67 -14.94 -3.11 7.58
CA ASP A 67 -15.85 -3.50 6.50
C ASP A 67 -15.88 -2.51 5.34
N ARG A 68 -15.32 -1.32 5.53
CA ARG A 68 -15.22 -0.29 4.50
C ARG A 68 -13.97 -0.37 3.63
N LEU A 69 -13.05 -1.32 3.87
CA LEU A 69 -11.85 -1.49 3.05
C LEU A 69 -12.19 -1.67 1.56
N HIS A 70 -13.29 -2.34 1.25
CA HIS A 70 -13.76 -2.52 -0.13
C HIS A 70 -13.93 -1.21 -0.91
N ARG A 71 -14.16 -0.09 -0.21
CA ARG A 71 -14.33 1.24 -0.83
C ARG A 71 -13.05 1.79 -1.46
N VAL A 72 -11.90 1.36 -0.98
CA VAL A 72 -10.60 1.80 -1.48
C VAL A 72 -9.93 0.77 -2.37
N MET A 73 -10.38 -0.47 -2.33
CA MET A 73 -9.84 -1.53 -3.19
C MET A 73 -10.11 -1.24 -4.68
N ASP A 74 -9.19 -1.70 -5.53
CA ASP A 74 -9.34 -1.58 -6.98
C ASP A 74 -10.64 -2.24 -7.44
N PRO A 75 -11.56 -1.49 -8.07
CA PRO A 75 -12.80 -2.06 -8.60
C PRO A 75 -12.56 -3.20 -9.60
N GLY A 76 -11.42 -3.21 -10.29
CA GLY A 76 -11.04 -4.28 -11.21
C GLY A 76 -10.77 -5.63 -10.53
N MET A 77 -10.60 -5.64 -9.21
CA MET A 77 -10.41 -6.85 -8.41
C MET A 77 -11.70 -7.31 -7.70
N GLU A 78 -12.83 -6.72 -8.01
CA GLU A 78 -14.09 -7.02 -7.34
C GLU A 78 -14.38 -8.53 -7.34
N SER A 79 -14.68 -9.08 -6.17
CA SER A 79 -14.95 -10.51 -5.94
C SER A 79 -13.81 -11.48 -6.27
N GLN A 80 -12.61 -10.98 -6.58
CA GLN A 80 -11.48 -11.79 -7.02
C GLN A 80 -10.31 -11.82 -6.02
N TYR A 81 -10.55 -11.50 -4.78
CA TYR A 81 -9.53 -11.56 -3.73
C TYR A 81 -10.12 -12.07 -2.42
N SER A 82 -9.28 -12.71 -1.62
CA SER A 82 -9.64 -13.04 -0.25
C SER A 82 -9.76 -11.77 0.58
N THR A 83 -10.91 -11.53 1.19
CA THR A 83 -11.11 -10.40 2.12
C THR A 83 -10.08 -10.42 3.25
N ARG A 84 -9.73 -11.59 3.73
CA ARG A 84 -8.74 -11.78 4.79
C ARG A 84 -7.35 -11.39 4.32
N ALA A 85 -6.96 -11.79 3.11
CA ALA A 85 -5.69 -11.40 2.50
C ALA A 85 -5.62 -9.90 2.26
N ALA A 86 -6.69 -9.30 1.73
CA ALA A 86 -6.77 -7.86 1.51
C ALA A 86 -6.64 -7.06 2.82
N ARG A 87 -7.30 -7.50 3.88
CA ARG A 87 -7.16 -6.89 5.22
C ARG A 87 -5.74 -6.98 5.75
N GLY A 88 -5.10 -8.13 5.57
CA GLY A 88 -3.70 -8.32 5.96
C GLY A 88 -2.76 -7.39 5.19
N ALA A 89 -2.90 -7.30 3.88
CA ALA A 89 -2.10 -6.41 3.04
C ALA A 89 -2.33 -4.93 3.39
N ALA A 90 -3.58 -4.53 3.63
CA ALA A 90 -3.91 -3.17 4.06
C ALA A 90 -3.27 -2.83 5.42
N ALA A 91 -3.27 -3.76 6.36
CA ALA A 91 -2.61 -3.59 7.66
C ALA A 91 -1.09 -3.41 7.51
N VAL A 92 -0.45 -4.17 6.62
CA VAL A 92 0.97 -4.01 6.30
C VAL A 92 1.24 -2.63 5.68
N ALA A 93 0.45 -2.22 4.70
CA ALA A 93 0.56 -0.88 4.11
C ALA A 93 0.42 0.22 5.17
N HIS A 94 -0.56 0.12 6.05
CA HIS A 94 -0.74 1.07 7.14
C HIS A 94 0.48 1.17 8.06
N SER A 95 1.07 0.03 8.42
CA SER A 95 2.28 -0.01 9.25
C SER A 95 3.48 0.65 8.57
N CYS A 96 3.65 0.41 7.27
CA CYS A 96 4.71 1.02 6.47
C CYS A 96 4.55 2.54 6.34
N LEU A 97 3.32 3.03 6.33
CA LEU A 97 2.97 4.43 6.10
C LEU A 97 2.91 5.28 7.38
N GLN A 98 3.42 4.77 8.51
CA GLN A 98 3.49 5.55 9.73
C GLN A 98 4.32 6.81 9.53
N SER A 99 3.85 7.94 10.06
CA SER A 99 4.52 9.24 9.92
C SER A 99 5.87 9.25 10.64
N VAL A 100 5.95 8.59 11.79
CA VAL A 100 7.18 8.45 12.57
C VAL A 100 8.00 7.29 12.02
N PRO A 101 9.24 7.51 11.52
CA PRO A 101 10.05 6.44 10.93
C PRO A 101 10.29 5.25 11.87
N LYS A 102 10.52 5.51 13.16
CA LYS A 102 10.73 4.46 14.17
C LYS A 102 9.53 3.54 14.38
N ALA A 103 8.32 4.02 14.09
CA ALA A 103 7.10 3.24 14.20
C ALA A 103 6.88 2.28 13.03
N ARG A 104 7.64 2.44 11.93
CA ARG A 104 7.56 1.56 10.77
C ARG A 104 8.25 0.23 11.03
N PRO A 105 7.73 -0.87 10.45
CA PRO A 105 8.40 -2.17 10.54
C PRO A 105 9.73 -2.16 9.79
N ARG A 106 10.56 -3.16 10.05
CA ARG A 106 11.70 -3.47 9.20
C ARG A 106 11.19 -4.20 7.94
N MET A 107 11.95 -4.15 6.85
CA MET A 107 11.54 -4.85 5.62
C MET A 107 11.37 -6.36 5.84
N ARG A 108 12.18 -6.98 6.68
CA ARG A 108 12.02 -8.38 7.10
C ARG A 108 10.64 -8.63 7.71
N ASP A 109 10.19 -7.75 8.61
CA ASP A 109 8.87 -7.88 9.25
C ASP A 109 7.74 -7.75 8.23
N VAL A 110 7.92 -6.91 7.20
CA VAL A 110 6.98 -6.77 6.08
C VAL A 110 6.87 -8.07 5.30
N VAL A 111 7.99 -8.69 4.96
CA VAL A 111 8.02 -9.98 4.25
C VAL A 111 7.33 -11.06 5.10
N ASP A 112 7.67 -11.15 6.37
CA ASP A 112 7.09 -12.14 7.30
C ASP A 112 5.57 -11.96 7.46
N ALA A 113 5.07 -10.74 7.33
CA ALA A 113 3.64 -10.46 7.39
C ALA A 113 2.91 -10.75 6.07
N LEU A 114 3.55 -10.57 4.93
CA LEU A 114 2.95 -10.77 3.61
C LEU A 114 2.96 -12.25 3.16
N GLU A 115 4.00 -13.01 3.45
CA GLU A 115 4.13 -14.40 3.02
C GLU A 115 2.92 -15.27 3.40
N PRO A 116 2.40 -15.24 4.64
CA PRO A 116 1.25 -16.04 5.02
C PRO A 116 -0.03 -15.69 4.24
N LEU A 117 -0.12 -14.48 3.70
CA LEU A 117 -1.28 -14.03 2.93
C LEU A 117 -1.35 -14.75 1.57
N LEU A 118 -0.23 -15.18 1.03
CA LEU A 118 -0.17 -15.94 -0.21
C LEU A 118 -0.92 -17.29 -0.09
N ALA A 119 -0.85 -17.93 1.08
CA ALA A 119 -1.55 -19.18 1.32
C ALA A 119 -3.08 -19.01 1.36
N LEU A 120 -3.56 -17.84 1.76
CA LEU A 120 -5.00 -17.53 1.82
C LEU A 120 -5.63 -17.35 0.44
N ASP A 121 -4.85 -16.97 -0.56
CA ASP A 121 -5.32 -16.83 -1.93
C ASP A 121 -5.38 -18.15 -2.71
N ASN A 122 -4.72 -19.19 -2.24
CA ASN A 122 -4.75 -20.52 -2.91
C ASN A 122 -6.14 -21.16 -2.91
N ASP A 123 -7.02 -20.75 -2.01
CA ASP A 123 -8.41 -21.22 -1.94
C ASP A 123 -9.36 -20.44 -2.86
N MET A 124 -8.87 -19.37 -3.51
CA MET A 124 -9.64 -18.55 -4.42
C MET A 124 -9.04 -18.60 -5.84
N PRO A 125 -9.85 -18.78 -6.88
CA PRO A 125 -9.36 -19.03 -8.24
C PRO A 125 -8.72 -17.81 -8.93
N THR A 126 -8.36 -16.78 -8.21
CA THR A 126 -7.89 -15.53 -8.81
C THR A 126 -6.65 -14.95 -8.15
N PHE A 127 -5.57 -15.19 -8.82
CA PHE A 127 -4.19 -14.88 -8.51
C PHE A 127 -3.77 -13.41 -8.71
N ARG A 128 -4.67 -12.44 -8.77
CA ARG A 128 -4.24 -11.07 -9.13
C ARG A 128 -3.37 -10.40 -8.07
N LEU A 129 -3.67 -10.58 -6.79
CA LEU A 129 -2.78 -10.09 -5.72
C LEU A 129 -1.42 -10.76 -5.75
N LEU A 130 -1.39 -12.08 -5.98
CA LEU A 130 -0.17 -12.86 -6.10
C LEU A 130 0.69 -12.43 -7.30
N ASN A 131 0.07 -12.21 -8.45
CA ASN A 131 0.77 -11.75 -9.64
C ASN A 131 1.35 -10.34 -9.46
N LEU A 132 0.69 -9.50 -8.69
CA LEU A 132 1.19 -8.17 -8.36
C LEU A 132 2.43 -8.25 -7.46
N PHE A 133 2.46 -9.13 -6.47
CA PHE A 133 3.61 -9.33 -5.60
C PHE A 133 4.78 -10.05 -6.30
N SER A 134 4.52 -10.92 -7.26
CA SER A 134 5.57 -11.62 -8.01
C SER A 134 6.23 -10.77 -9.09
N GLN A 135 5.66 -9.61 -9.42
CA GLN A 135 6.24 -8.65 -10.35
C GLN A 135 7.11 -7.58 -9.67
N ILE A 136 7.15 -7.59 -8.36
CA ILE A 136 8.02 -6.74 -7.56
C ILE A 136 9.30 -7.50 -7.20
#